data_7d1e6a6cd8b04375faa002339c4d800d
#
_entry.id   7d1e6a6cd8b04375faa002339c4d800d
#
_cell.length_a   1.000
_cell.length_b   1.000
_cell.length_c   1.000
_cell.angle_alpha   90.00
_cell.angle_beta   90.00
_cell.angle_gamma   90.00
#
_symmetry.space_group_name_H-M   'P 1'
#
loop_
_entity.id
_entity.type
_entity.pdbx_description
1 polymer ?
#
loop_
_entity_poly.entity_id
_entity_poly.type
_entity_poly.pdbx_seq_one_letter_code
_entity_poly.pdbx_strand_id
1 'polypeptide(L)'
;MPGILKQVRVRAAILLGALALAGCVVYQEPPPQPVYQAKPLHIPPGHMPPPGQCRIWFPDRPPGHQPPPGPCHVLQYQVPPGAVLVHG
;
A
#
# COMPACT_ATOMS: atom_id res chain seq x y z
N MET A 1 39.18 0.52 -48.63
CA MET A 1 38.90 -0.59 -47.72
C MET A 1 37.46 -0.53 -47.25
N PRO A 2 36.56 -1.12 -47.96
CA PRO A 2 35.12 -1.02 -47.58
C PRO A 2 34.75 -1.76 -46.31
N GLY A 3 35.54 -2.72 -45.85
CA GLY A 3 35.23 -3.49 -44.63
C GLY A 3 35.36 -2.71 -43.33
N ILE A 4 36.21 -1.72 -43.26
CA ILE A 4 36.44 -0.91 -42.06
C ILE A 4 35.27 0.02 -41.81
N LEU A 5 34.71 0.61 -42.87
CA LEU A 5 33.54 1.49 -42.76
C LEU A 5 32.28 0.75 -42.25
N LYS A 6 32.11 -0.49 -42.67
CA LYS A 6 31.00 -1.32 -42.18
C LYS A 6 31.09 -1.61 -40.69
N GLN A 7 32.31 -1.89 -40.20
CA GLN A 7 32.52 -2.15 -38.77
C GLN A 7 32.25 -0.93 -37.90
N VAL A 8 32.61 0.26 -38.37
CA VAL A 8 32.36 1.50 -37.64
C VAL A 8 30.83 1.76 -37.51
N ARG A 9 30.09 1.53 -38.59
CA ARG A 9 28.64 1.70 -38.57
C ARG A 9 27.94 0.74 -37.61
N VAL A 10 28.35 -0.50 -37.55
CA VAL A 10 27.77 -1.51 -36.64
C VAL A 10 28.05 -1.13 -35.19
N ARG A 11 29.23 -0.66 -34.87
CA ARG A 11 29.58 -0.23 -33.51
C ARG A 11 28.73 0.97 -33.06
N ALA A 12 28.51 1.94 -33.93
CA ALA A 12 27.68 3.08 -33.64
C ALA A 12 26.24 2.66 -33.36
N ALA A 13 25.67 1.71 -34.12
CA ALA A 13 24.35 1.20 -33.90
C ALA A 13 24.20 0.47 -32.56
N ILE A 14 25.21 -0.29 -32.15
CA ILE A 14 25.20 -0.99 -30.84
C ILE A 14 25.22 0.01 -29.69
N LEU A 15 26.01 1.07 -29.77
CA LEU A 15 26.06 2.11 -28.74
C LEU A 15 24.72 2.82 -28.57
N LEU A 16 24.03 3.14 -29.66
CA LEU A 16 22.71 3.74 -29.62
C LEU A 16 21.67 2.81 -28.98
N GLY A 17 21.74 1.53 -29.27
CA GLY A 17 20.87 0.53 -28.65
C GLY A 17 21.08 0.42 -27.15
N ALA A 18 22.30 0.47 -26.67
CA ALA A 18 22.64 0.44 -25.25
C ALA A 18 22.09 1.66 -24.50
N LEU A 19 22.15 2.84 -25.09
CA LEU A 19 21.57 4.05 -24.49
C LEU A 19 20.05 3.98 -24.39
N ALA A 20 19.38 3.44 -25.39
CA ALA A 20 17.92 3.26 -25.35
C ALA A 20 17.50 2.29 -24.25
N LEU A 21 18.23 1.20 -24.04
CA LEU A 21 17.97 0.25 -22.97
C LEU A 21 18.18 0.87 -21.59
N ALA A 22 19.20 1.69 -21.41
CA ALA A 22 19.43 2.41 -20.16
C ALA A 22 18.26 3.35 -19.81
N GLY A 23 17.64 3.98 -20.80
CA GLY A 23 16.46 4.81 -20.60
C GLY A 23 15.23 4.05 -20.11
N CYS A 24 15.08 2.78 -20.46
CA CYS A 24 13.97 1.94 -20.02
C CYS A 24 14.08 1.49 -18.56
N VAL A 25 15.24 1.65 -17.92
CA VAL A 25 15.48 1.22 -16.53
C VAL A 25 15.23 2.36 -15.55
N VAL A 26 14.83 3.54 -16.00
CA VAL A 26 14.50 4.65 -15.11
C VAL A 26 13.25 4.28 -14.29
N TYR A 27 13.48 4.08 -13.01
CA TYR A 27 12.40 3.81 -12.06
C TYR A 27 11.60 5.09 -11.83
N GLN A 28 10.33 5.07 -12.20
CA GLN A 28 9.41 6.14 -11.85
C GLN A 28 8.83 5.86 -10.48
N GLU A 29 9.11 6.72 -9.52
CA GLU A 29 8.47 6.63 -8.21
C GLU A 29 6.96 6.81 -8.37
N PRO A 30 6.15 5.96 -7.73
CA PRO A 30 4.70 6.17 -7.72
C PRO A 30 4.39 7.54 -7.10
N PRO A 31 3.37 8.26 -7.61
CA PRO A 31 2.98 9.53 -7.04
C PRO A 31 2.70 9.37 -5.54
N PRO A 32 3.10 10.33 -4.70
CA PRO A 32 2.82 10.26 -3.27
C PRO A 32 1.31 10.10 -3.08
N GLN A 33 0.92 9.04 -2.39
CA GLN A 33 -0.48 8.86 -2.03
C GLN A 33 -0.88 9.98 -1.07
N PRO A 34 -2.08 10.57 -1.24
CA PRO A 34 -2.55 11.56 -0.28
C PRO A 34 -2.53 10.94 1.10
N VAL A 35 -1.85 11.59 2.02
CA VAL A 35 -1.86 11.19 3.42
C VAL A 35 -3.29 11.37 3.90
N TYR A 36 -4.01 10.28 4.05
CA TYR A 36 -5.28 10.29 4.74
C TYR A 36 -5.00 10.66 6.18
N GLN A 37 -5.29 11.89 6.55
CA GLN A 37 -5.45 12.22 7.96
C GLN A 37 -6.74 11.53 8.40
N ALA A 38 -6.61 10.28 8.84
CA ALA A 38 -7.69 9.63 9.51
C ALA A 38 -8.11 10.52 10.69
N LYS A 39 -9.40 10.88 10.75
CA LYS A 39 -9.95 11.51 11.95
C LYS A 39 -9.55 10.63 13.13
N PRO A 40 -9.02 11.21 14.23
CA PRO A 40 -8.66 10.40 15.38
C PRO A 40 -9.87 9.57 15.79
N LEU A 41 -9.66 8.26 15.86
CA LEU A 41 -10.71 7.31 16.21
C LEU A 41 -11.09 7.56 17.67
N HIS A 42 -12.28 8.08 17.90
CA HIS A 42 -12.79 8.32 19.24
C HIS A 42 -13.77 7.23 19.65
N ILE A 43 -13.28 6.30 20.49
CA ILE A 43 -14.09 5.21 21.02
C ILE A 43 -14.42 5.54 22.48
N PRO A 44 -15.70 5.60 22.85
CA PRO A 44 -16.08 5.81 24.25
C PRO A 44 -15.51 4.70 25.14
N PRO A 45 -15.06 5.00 26.36
CA PRO A 45 -14.42 4.02 27.26
C PRO A 45 -15.23 2.75 27.48
N GLY A 46 -16.55 2.84 27.55
CA GLY A 46 -17.43 1.68 27.74
C GLY A 46 -17.56 0.76 26.53
N HIS A 47 -17.01 1.16 25.37
CA HIS A 47 -17.08 0.40 24.12
C HIS A 47 -15.73 -0.18 23.69
N MET A 48 -14.69 0.00 24.48
CA MET A 48 -13.40 -0.62 24.25
C MET A 48 -13.49 -2.14 24.50
N PRO A 49 -12.82 -2.99 23.70
CA PRO A 49 -12.79 -4.42 23.98
C PRO A 49 -12.06 -4.71 25.29
N PRO A 50 -12.39 -5.83 25.95
CA PRO A 50 -11.62 -6.26 27.14
C PRO A 50 -10.15 -6.53 26.80
N PRO A 51 -9.26 -6.49 27.80
CA PRO A 51 -7.85 -6.83 27.61
C PRO A 51 -7.70 -8.20 26.94
N GLY A 52 -6.83 -8.29 25.92
CA GLY A 52 -6.58 -9.51 25.17
C GLY A 52 -7.60 -9.82 24.09
N GLN A 53 -8.65 -9.02 23.96
CA GLN A 53 -9.64 -9.14 22.89
C GLN A 53 -9.55 -8.00 21.89
N CYS A 54 -10.23 -8.17 20.76
CA CYS A 54 -10.35 -7.17 19.73
C CYS A 54 -11.81 -6.88 19.41
N ARG A 55 -12.04 -5.78 18.74
CA ARG A 55 -13.37 -5.38 18.26
C ARG A 55 -13.23 -4.76 16.88
N ILE A 56 -14.09 -5.14 15.96
CA ILE A 56 -14.19 -4.46 14.67
C ILE A 56 -15.04 -3.21 14.88
N TRP A 57 -14.49 -2.05 14.54
CA TRP A 57 -15.12 -0.78 14.73
C TRP A 57 -15.46 -0.12 13.40
N PHE A 58 -16.71 0.29 13.24
CA PHE A 58 -17.21 1.02 12.07
C PHE A 58 -17.34 2.50 12.44
N PRO A 59 -16.44 3.36 11.94
CA PRO A 59 -16.44 4.79 12.31
C PRO A 59 -17.72 5.54 11.96
N ASP A 60 -18.45 5.07 10.96
CA ASP A 60 -19.68 5.70 10.45
C ASP A 60 -20.93 5.26 11.22
N ARG A 61 -20.81 4.33 12.18
CA ARG A 61 -21.93 3.84 12.97
C ARG A 61 -21.84 4.34 14.40
N PRO A 62 -23.01 4.58 15.06
CA PRO A 62 -23.04 4.90 16.47
C PRO A 62 -22.44 3.78 17.33
N PRO A 63 -21.90 4.08 18.52
CA PRO A 63 -21.33 3.07 19.41
C PRO A 63 -22.24 1.90 19.73
N GLY A 64 -23.55 2.11 19.85
CA GLY A 64 -24.51 1.06 20.12
C GLY A 64 -24.78 0.10 18.95
N HIS A 65 -24.27 0.40 17.76
CA HIS A 65 -24.43 -0.40 16.53
C HIS A 65 -23.15 -1.09 16.08
N GLN A 66 -22.18 -1.24 16.96
CA GLN A 66 -20.91 -1.92 16.68
C GLN A 66 -21.03 -3.42 16.96
N PRO A 67 -20.31 -4.27 16.21
CA PRO A 67 -20.27 -5.71 16.50
C PRO A 67 -19.62 -5.98 17.85
N PRO A 68 -19.91 -7.14 18.46
CA PRO A 68 -19.35 -7.48 19.77
C PRO A 68 -17.83 -7.74 19.70
N PRO A 69 -17.12 -7.59 20.82
CA PRO A 69 -15.71 -7.97 20.91
C PRO A 69 -15.55 -9.48 20.76
N GLY A 70 -14.35 -9.90 20.34
CA GLY A 70 -14.00 -11.29 20.16
C GLY A 70 -12.51 -11.51 20.06
N PRO A 71 -12.09 -12.75 19.75
CA PRO A 71 -10.66 -13.08 19.69
C PRO A 71 -9.97 -12.38 18.51
N CYS A 72 -8.83 -11.76 18.80
CA CYS A 72 -8.10 -10.97 17.80
C CYS A 72 -7.64 -11.80 16.59
N HIS A 73 -7.21 -13.06 16.82
CA HIS A 73 -6.74 -13.92 15.74
C HIS A 73 -7.84 -14.35 14.76
N VAL A 74 -9.09 -14.21 15.14
CA VAL A 74 -10.24 -14.45 14.26
C VAL A 74 -10.68 -13.15 13.60
N LEU A 75 -10.87 -12.09 14.39
CA LEU A 75 -11.43 -10.83 13.91
C LEU A 75 -10.50 -10.11 12.92
N GLN A 76 -9.19 -10.30 13.02
CA GLN A 76 -8.23 -9.66 12.12
C GLN A 76 -8.45 -10.01 10.63
N TYR A 77 -9.07 -11.16 10.35
CA TYR A 77 -9.37 -11.59 8.98
C TYR A 77 -10.79 -11.19 8.53
N GLN A 78 -11.57 -10.58 9.40
CA GLN A 78 -12.97 -10.25 9.15
C GLN A 78 -13.23 -8.74 9.04
N VAL A 79 -12.19 -7.93 9.04
CA VAL A 79 -12.32 -6.46 8.99
C VAL A 79 -12.69 -6.04 7.56
N PRO A 80 -13.92 -5.53 7.33
CA PRO A 80 -14.32 -5.07 6.01
C PRO A 80 -13.70 -3.71 5.68
N PRO A 81 -13.69 -3.30 4.39
CA PRO A 81 -13.25 -1.96 4.01
C PRO A 81 -14.02 -0.87 4.77
N GLY A 82 -13.31 0.14 5.26
CA GLY A 82 -13.90 1.23 6.04
C GLY A 82 -14.03 0.97 7.53
N ALA A 83 -13.82 -0.27 7.99
CA ALA A 83 -13.76 -0.60 9.40
C ALA A 83 -12.30 -0.69 9.88
N VAL A 84 -12.10 -0.67 11.20
CA VAL A 84 -10.79 -0.81 11.84
C VAL A 84 -10.85 -1.88 12.92
N LEU A 85 -9.71 -2.52 13.20
CA LEU A 85 -9.57 -3.46 14.29
C LEU A 85 -9.03 -2.75 15.52
N VAL A 86 -9.75 -2.83 16.63
CA VAL A 86 -9.37 -2.18 17.89
C VAL A 86 -8.94 -3.27 18.88
N HIS A 87 -7.78 -3.07 19.48
CA HIS A 87 -7.23 -3.96 20.51
C HIS A 87 -7.57 -3.45 21.90
N GLY A 88 -7.94 -4.37 22.76
CA GLY A 88 -8.17 -4.09 24.17
C GLY A 88 -6.92 -3.91 24.99
#